data_d14f2f97abd694363236b833a672c0ae
#
_entry.id   d14f2f97abd694363236b833a672c0ae
#
_cell.length_a   1.000
_cell.length_b   1.000
_cell.length_c   1.000
_cell.angle_alpha   90.00
_cell.angle_beta   90.00
_cell.angle_gamma   90.00
#
_symmetry.space_group_name_H-M   'P 1'
#
loop_
_entity.id
_entity.type
_entity.pdbx_description
1 polymer ?
#
loop_
_entity_poly.entity_id
_entity_poly.type
_entity_poly.pdbx_seq_one_letter_code
_entity_poly.pdbx_strand_id
1 'polypeptide(L)'
;MLNAKVHELLNQQINKEFYSAYLYLDFSNYFKAKGLDGFANWYMVQAQEERDHAMLFYTYLQNENMPVTLEEIDKPDKVFDSNMSVLEAGLEHEQYVTSLINDIYGAAYDVRDFRTMQFLDWFVKEQGEEETNANDLISKMELFGSDPKSLYMLNQELAARVYTAPSLVL
;
A
#
# COMPACT_ATOMS: atom_id res chain seq x y z
N MET A 1 2.63 -14.46 25.00
CA MET A 1 1.49 -14.87 24.15
C MET A 1 0.84 -13.59 23.65
N LEU A 2 0.68 -13.45 22.37
CA LEU A 2 0.09 -12.27 21.73
C LEU A 2 -1.34 -12.05 22.26
N ASN A 3 -1.71 -10.77 22.50
CA ASN A 3 -3.07 -10.44 22.94
C ASN A 3 -4.08 -10.77 21.84
N ALA A 4 -5.26 -11.29 22.21
CA ALA A 4 -6.27 -11.73 21.22
C ALA A 4 -6.73 -10.60 20.28
N LYS A 5 -6.91 -9.36 20.79
CA LYS A 5 -7.31 -8.21 19.97
C LYS A 5 -6.18 -7.79 19.01
N VAL A 6 -4.95 -7.77 19.49
CA VAL A 6 -3.78 -7.46 18.64
C VAL A 6 -3.62 -8.51 17.55
N HIS A 7 -3.77 -9.81 17.90
CA HIS A 7 -3.75 -10.89 16.90
C HIS A 7 -4.82 -10.73 15.83
N GLU A 8 -6.06 -10.45 16.23
CA GLU A 8 -7.17 -10.23 15.31
C GLU A 8 -6.85 -9.13 14.30
N LEU A 9 -6.39 -7.97 14.78
CA LEU A 9 -6.07 -6.81 13.94
C LEU A 9 -4.89 -7.10 12.98
N LEU A 10 -3.82 -7.73 13.49
CA LEU A 10 -2.68 -8.14 12.64
C LEU A 10 -3.11 -9.14 11.56
N ASN A 11 -3.99 -10.09 11.89
CA ASN A 11 -4.51 -11.05 10.91
C ASN A 11 -5.39 -10.37 9.86
N GLN A 12 -6.22 -9.41 10.27
CA GLN A 12 -7.02 -8.60 9.33
C GLN A 12 -6.11 -7.77 8.41
N GLN A 13 -4.99 -7.25 8.92
CA GLN A 13 -4.08 -6.46 8.11
C GLN A 13 -3.46 -7.26 6.97
N ILE A 14 -3.19 -8.54 7.12
CA ILE A 14 -2.75 -9.40 5.99
C ILE A 14 -3.71 -9.29 4.80
N ASN A 15 -5.02 -9.37 5.07
CA ASN A 15 -6.05 -9.25 4.04
C ASN A 15 -6.07 -7.84 3.42
N LYS A 16 -5.89 -6.80 4.24
CA LYS A 16 -5.89 -5.41 3.78
C LYS A 16 -4.72 -5.11 2.85
N GLU A 17 -3.52 -5.60 3.18
CA GLU A 17 -2.35 -5.45 2.32
C GLU A 17 -2.49 -6.24 1.01
N PHE A 18 -3.03 -7.46 1.04
CA PHE A 18 -3.34 -8.19 -0.20
C PHE A 18 -4.41 -7.48 -1.04
N TYR A 19 -5.40 -6.84 -0.41
CA TYR A 19 -6.36 -6.01 -1.13
C TYR A 19 -5.67 -4.79 -1.76
N SER A 20 -4.76 -4.11 -1.04
CA SER A 20 -3.96 -3.00 -1.59
C SER A 20 -3.20 -3.44 -2.85
N ALA A 21 -2.53 -4.60 -2.78
CA ALA A 21 -1.84 -5.17 -3.95
C ALA A 21 -2.80 -5.38 -5.14
N TYR A 22 -3.99 -5.90 -4.87
CA TYR A 22 -5.01 -6.16 -5.90
C TYR A 22 -5.60 -4.87 -6.47
N LEU A 23 -5.82 -3.86 -5.63
CA LEU A 23 -6.26 -2.51 -6.03
C LEU A 23 -5.23 -1.85 -6.94
N TYR A 24 -3.95 -1.92 -6.60
CA TYR A 24 -2.89 -1.31 -7.42
C TYR A 24 -2.63 -2.05 -8.74
N LEU A 25 -2.92 -3.35 -8.83
CA LEU A 25 -3.00 -4.05 -10.11
C LEU A 25 -4.12 -3.49 -10.99
N ASP A 26 -5.26 -3.14 -10.42
CA ASP A 26 -6.37 -2.53 -11.15
C ASP A 26 -6.00 -1.12 -11.64
N PHE A 27 -5.32 -0.31 -10.82
CA PHE A 27 -4.78 0.99 -11.25
C PHE A 27 -3.75 0.84 -12.37
N SER A 28 -2.85 -0.13 -12.27
CA SER A 28 -1.89 -0.45 -13.33
C SER A 28 -2.61 -0.79 -14.65
N ASN A 29 -3.65 -1.63 -14.58
CA ASN A 29 -4.48 -2.00 -15.73
C ASN A 29 -5.20 -0.77 -16.35
N TYR A 30 -5.75 0.13 -15.52
CA TYR A 30 -6.35 1.38 -15.96
C TYR A 30 -5.37 2.23 -16.80
N PHE A 31 -4.17 2.47 -16.28
CA PHE A 31 -3.17 3.28 -16.98
C PHE A 31 -2.63 2.58 -18.23
N LYS A 32 -2.46 1.25 -18.17
CA LYS A 32 -2.06 0.47 -19.36
C LYS A 32 -3.06 0.58 -20.50
N ALA A 33 -4.35 0.53 -20.21
CA ALA A 33 -5.41 0.68 -21.19
C ALA A 33 -5.43 2.08 -21.85
N LYS A 34 -4.83 3.10 -21.19
CA LYS A 34 -4.68 4.47 -21.70
C LYS A 34 -3.35 4.74 -22.39
N GLY A 35 -2.47 3.75 -22.50
CA GLY A 35 -1.14 3.91 -23.09
C GLY A 35 -0.14 4.66 -22.19
N LEU A 36 -0.42 4.75 -20.90
CA LEU A 36 0.43 5.38 -19.89
C LEU A 36 1.27 4.33 -19.18
N ASP A 37 2.20 3.72 -19.90
CA ASP A 37 3.01 2.58 -19.45
C ASP A 37 3.88 2.90 -18.23
N GLY A 38 4.32 4.14 -18.06
CA GLY A 38 5.09 4.57 -16.89
C GLY A 38 4.25 4.59 -15.62
N PHE A 39 3.03 5.12 -15.68
CA PHE A 39 2.08 5.05 -14.57
C PHE A 39 1.67 3.60 -14.28
N ALA A 40 1.45 2.80 -15.32
CA ALA A 40 1.16 1.37 -15.16
C ALA A 40 2.30 0.64 -14.45
N ASN A 41 3.57 0.92 -14.82
CA ASN A 41 4.74 0.39 -14.14
C ASN A 41 4.82 0.83 -12.68
N TRP A 42 4.55 2.11 -12.39
CA TRP A 42 4.54 2.63 -11.02
C TRP A 42 3.63 1.78 -10.11
N TYR A 43 2.38 1.59 -10.53
CA TYR A 43 1.41 0.81 -9.76
C TYR A 43 1.66 -0.70 -9.79
N MET A 44 2.32 -1.23 -10.84
CA MET A 44 2.77 -2.62 -10.84
C MET A 44 3.85 -2.86 -9.76
N VAL A 45 4.78 -1.92 -9.59
CA VAL A 45 5.78 -1.97 -8.50
C VAL A 45 5.08 -1.84 -7.15
N GLN A 46 4.17 -0.87 -7.01
CA GLN A 46 3.38 -0.69 -5.79
C GLN A 46 2.65 -1.98 -5.39
N ALA A 47 2.01 -2.65 -6.33
CA ALA A 47 1.33 -3.92 -6.06
C ALA A 47 2.27 -5.03 -5.56
N GLN A 48 3.54 -5.03 -6.00
CA GLN A 48 4.54 -5.97 -5.47
C GLN A 48 4.94 -5.63 -4.04
N GLU A 49 5.11 -4.35 -3.72
CA GLU A 49 5.46 -3.87 -2.38
C GLU A 49 4.35 -4.20 -1.39
N GLU A 50 3.08 -3.97 -1.74
CA GLU A 50 1.92 -4.31 -0.90
C GLU A 50 1.80 -5.82 -0.62
N ARG A 51 2.08 -6.64 -1.65
CA ARG A 51 2.15 -8.09 -1.44
C ARG A 51 3.22 -8.46 -0.40
N ASP A 52 4.35 -7.80 -0.42
CA ASP A 52 5.42 -8.06 0.54
C ASP A 52 5.06 -7.55 1.93
N HIS A 53 4.33 -6.42 2.04
CA HIS A 53 3.76 -5.95 3.31
C HIS A 53 2.83 -7.02 3.91
N ALA A 54 1.93 -7.60 3.12
CA ALA A 54 1.09 -8.71 3.57
C ALA A 54 1.92 -9.90 4.10
N MET A 55 3.01 -10.24 3.41
CA MET A 55 3.90 -11.33 3.81
C MET A 55 4.70 -11.02 5.08
N LEU A 56 5.00 -9.76 5.37
CA LEU A 56 5.63 -9.36 6.63
C LEU A 56 4.66 -9.61 7.81
N PHE A 57 3.39 -9.21 7.73
CA PHE A 57 2.39 -9.51 8.75
C PHE A 57 2.17 -11.01 8.91
N TYR A 58 2.08 -11.73 7.79
CA TYR A 58 1.92 -13.18 7.79
C TYR A 58 3.08 -13.88 8.53
N THR A 59 4.32 -13.53 8.18
CA THR A 59 5.53 -14.10 8.78
C THR A 59 5.65 -13.71 10.26
N TYR A 60 5.31 -12.47 10.61
CA TYR A 60 5.31 -12.01 11.98
C TYR A 60 4.39 -12.87 12.86
N LEU A 61 3.15 -13.11 12.43
CA LEU A 61 2.22 -13.98 13.18
C LEU A 61 2.74 -15.41 13.31
N GLN A 62 3.37 -15.97 12.29
CA GLN A 62 3.99 -17.30 12.38
C GLN A 62 5.14 -17.33 13.37
N ASN A 63 6.00 -16.30 13.39
CA ASN A 63 7.10 -16.18 14.35
C ASN A 63 6.60 -16.05 15.80
N GLU A 64 5.42 -15.45 16.01
CA GLU A 64 4.74 -15.37 17.30
C GLU A 64 3.95 -16.66 17.65
N ASN A 65 4.04 -17.72 16.84
CA ASN A 65 3.29 -18.98 16.96
C ASN A 65 1.77 -18.77 16.99
N MET A 66 1.27 -17.79 16.23
CA MET A 66 -0.15 -17.51 16.11
C MET A 66 -0.70 -18.08 14.79
N PRO A 67 -1.92 -18.66 14.81
CA PRO A 67 -2.55 -19.11 13.58
C PRO A 67 -2.90 -17.93 12.68
N VAL A 68 -2.80 -18.15 11.37
CA VAL A 68 -3.25 -17.19 10.35
C VAL A 68 -4.52 -17.73 9.69
N THR A 69 -5.53 -16.86 9.58
CA THR A 69 -6.73 -17.12 8.80
C THR A 69 -6.70 -16.21 7.58
N LEU A 70 -6.70 -16.81 6.38
CA LEU A 70 -6.77 -16.07 5.13
C LEU A 70 -8.23 -15.84 4.75
N GLU A 71 -8.62 -14.57 4.68
CA GLU A 71 -9.97 -14.14 4.34
C GLU A 71 -10.10 -13.88 2.82
N GLU A 72 -11.34 -13.72 2.35
CA GLU A 72 -11.63 -13.33 0.97
C GLU A 72 -11.07 -11.94 0.67
N ILE A 73 -10.42 -11.79 -0.50
CA ILE A 73 -9.97 -10.49 -0.99
C ILE A 73 -11.07 -9.90 -1.86
N ASP A 74 -11.54 -8.72 -1.49
CA ASP A 74 -12.60 -8.03 -2.21
C ASP A 74 -12.17 -7.65 -3.63
N LYS A 75 -13.15 -7.56 -4.53
CA LYS A 75 -12.94 -7.07 -5.88
C LYS A 75 -12.76 -5.54 -5.86
N PRO A 76 -11.71 -4.97 -6.49
CA PRO A 76 -11.67 -3.55 -6.79
C PRO A 76 -12.85 -3.18 -7.70
N ASP A 77 -13.72 -2.28 -7.25
CA ASP A 77 -14.98 -1.94 -7.92
C ASP A 77 -15.13 -0.46 -8.28
N LYS A 78 -14.14 0.36 -7.95
CA LYS A 78 -14.16 1.79 -8.27
C LYS A 78 -14.04 2.00 -9.80
N VAL A 79 -14.89 2.88 -10.33
CA VAL A 79 -14.83 3.35 -11.73
C VAL A 79 -14.22 4.74 -11.74
N PHE A 80 -13.21 4.95 -12.58
CA PHE A 80 -12.47 6.21 -12.65
C PHE A 80 -12.80 6.97 -13.95
N ASP A 81 -13.04 8.26 -13.84
CA ASP A 81 -13.35 9.16 -14.95
C ASP A 81 -12.12 9.91 -15.47
N SER A 82 -11.05 10.01 -14.71
CA SER A 82 -9.82 10.72 -15.05
C SER A 82 -8.57 10.04 -14.45
N ASN A 83 -7.40 10.38 -15.00
CA ASN A 83 -6.12 9.93 -14.43
C ASN A 83 -5.93 10.48 -13.00
N MET A 84 -6.39 11.72 -12.76
CA MET A 84 -6.31 12.34 -11.44
C MET A 84 -7.13 11.56 -10.41
N SER A 85 -8.35 11.13 -10.76
CA SER A 85 -9.20 10.39 -9.80
C SER A 85 -8.61 9.04 -9.36
N VAL A 86 -7.75 8.41 -10.18
CA VAL A 86 -7.00 7.21 -9.78
C VAL A 86 -5.93 7.56 -8.74
N LEU A 87 -5.20 8.66 -8.95
CA LEU A 87 -4.14 9.11 -8.04
C LEU A 87 -4.73 9.54 -6.69
N GLU A 88 -5.83 10.28 -6.71
CA GLU A 88 -6.56 10.69 -5.50
C GLU A 88 -7.09 9.47 -4.72
N ALA A 89 -7.61 8.46 -5.43
CA ALA A 89 -8.04 7.22 -4.81
C ALA A 89 -6.86 6.42 -4.20
N GLY A 90 -5.67 6.52 -4.79
CA GLY A 90 -4.45 5.97 -4.21
C GLY A 90 -4.10 6.63 -2.87
N LEU A 91 -4.09 7.96 -2.83
CA LEU A 91 -3.83 8.70 -1.58
C LEU A 91 -4.89 8.39 -0.50
N GLU A 92 -6.18 8.39 -0.86
CA GLU A 92 -7.28 8.02 0.05
C GLU A 92 -7.06 6.62 0.64
N HIS A 93 -6.60 5.69 -0.20
CA HIS A 93 -6.32 4.32 0.22
C HIS A 93 -5.13 4.25 1.19
N GLU A 94 -4.01 4.96 0.92
CA GLU A 94 -2.87 4.99 1.83
C GLU A 94 -3.23 5.60 3.18
N GLN A 95 -4.02 6.67 3.20
CA GLN A 95 -4.52 7.26 4.45
C GLN A 95 -5.41 6.28 5.23
N TYR A 96 -6.20 5.48 4.53
CA TYR A 96 -6.98 4.41 5.16
C TYR A 96 -6.05 3.33 5.76
N VAL A 97 -5.03 2.86 5.04
CA VAL A 97 -4.06 1.89 5.56
C VAL A 97 -3.31 2.45 6.76
N THR A 98 -2.88 3.71 6.70
CA THR A 98 -2.28 4.42 7.84
C THR A 98 -3.17 4.36 9.09
N SER A 99 -4.48 4.57 8.91
CA SER A 99 -5.42 4.49 10.05
C SER A 99 -5.47 3.09 10.66
N LEU A 100 -5.42 2.04 9.84
CA LEU A 100 -5.40 0.65 10.30
C LEU A 100 -4.11 0.31 11.05
N ILE A 101 -2.96 0.75 10.55
CA ILE A 101 -1.65 0.58 11.23
C ILE A 101 -1.68 1.27 12.60
N ASN A 102 -2.22 2.49 12.68
CA ASN A 102 -2.35 3.23 13.94
C ASN A 102 -3.28 2.50 14.93
N ASP A 103 -4.37 1.90 14.46
CA ASP A 103 -5.29 1.12 15.31
C ASP A 103 -4.60 -0.11 15.90
N ILE A 104 -3.79 -0.83 15.10
CA ILE A 104 -3.01 -1.98 15.59
C ILE A 104 -1.97 -1.51 16.61
N TYR A 105 -1.27 -0.40 16.30
CA TYR A 105 -0.26 0.17 17.18
C TYR A 105 -0.87 0.60 18.53
N GLY A 106 -2.03 1.27 18.49
CA GLY A 106 -2.78 1.66 19.68
C GLY A 106 -3.19 0.46 20.54
N ALA A 107 -3.71 -0.60 19.90
CA ALA A 107 -4.09 -1.83 20.61
C ALA A 107 -2.87 -2.53 21.24
N ALA A 108 -1.72 -2.54 20.58
CA ALA A 108 -0.47 -3.08 21.13
C ALA A 108 0.05 -2.23 22.30
N TYR A 109 -0.05 -0.90 22.18
CA TYR A 109 0.32 0.04 23.24
C TYR A 109 -0.51 -0.17 24.52
N ASP A 110 -1.82 -0.31 24.39
CA ASP A 110 -2.75 -0.48 25.53
C ASP A 110 -2.43 -1.72 26.36
N VAL A 111 -1.94 -2.79 25.73
CA VAL A 111 -1.55 -4.03 26.39
C VAL A 111 -0.04 -4.16 26.65
N ARG A 112 0.73 -3.10 26.34
CA ARG A 112 2.20 -3.05 26.49
C ARG A 112 2.92 -4.14 25.69
N ASP A 113 2.42 -4.45 24.52
CA ASP A 113 3.08 -5.38 23.60
C ASP A 113 4.18 -4.66 22.79
N PHE A 114 5.30 -4.43 23.45
CA PHE A 114 6.44 -3.71 22.89
C PHE A 114 7.06 -4.39 21.67
N ARG A 115 6.91 -5.72 21.55
CA ARG A 115 7.42 -6.45 20.38
C ARG A 115 6.60 -6.14 19.14
N THR A 116 5.27 -6.18 19.24
CA THR A 116 4.38 -5.78 18.15
C THR A 116 4.58 -4.31 17.80
N MET A 117 4.74 -3.42 18.79
CA MET A 117 5.03 -1.99 18.52
C MET A 117 6.34 -1.83 17.73
N GLN A 118 7.42 -2.51 18.12
CA GLN A 118 8.70 -2.47 17.41
C GLN A 118 8.59 -3.00 15.97
N PHE A 119 7.81 -4.04 15.75
CA PHE A 119 7.49 -4.52 14.40
C PHE A 119 6.74 -3.45 13.59
N LEU A 120 5.76 -2.79 14.19
CA LEU A 120 4.94 -1.77 13.54
C LEU A 120 5.66 -0.44 13.32
N ASP A 121 6.76 -0.13 14.04
CA ASP A 121 7.54 1.10 13.84
C ASP A 121 7.99 1.27 12.38
N TRP A 122 8.34 0.17 11.72
CA TRP A 122 8.68 0.18 10.30
C TRP A 122 7.48 0.60 9.45
N PHE A 123 6.29 0.03 9.70
CA PHE A 123 5.07 0.34 8.95
C PHE A 123 4.59 1.79 9.18
N VAL A 124 4.75 2.31 10.40
CA VAL A 124 4.44 3.73 10.69
C VAL A 124 5.30 4.67 9.82
N LYS A 125 6.58 4.35 9.66
CA LYS A 125 7.48 5.11 8.80
C LYS A 125 7.11 4.92 7.32
N GLU A 126 6.88 3.68 6.90
CA GLU A 126 6.54 3.33 5.51
C GLU A 126 5.28 4.06 5.06
N GLN A 127 4.20 4.05 5.87
CA GLN A 127 2.98 4.78 5.52
C GLN A 127 3.21 6.29 5.34
N GLY A 128 4.12 6.89 6.10
CA GLY A 128 4.53 8.28 5.86
C GLY A 128 5.19 8.49 4.50
N GLU A 129 5.98 7.52 4.03
CA GLU A 129 6.61 7.54 2.70
C GLU A 129 5.56 7.29 1.60
N GLU A 130 4.62 6.36 1.80
CA GLU A 130 3.55 6.05 0.84
C GLU A 130 2.61 7.25 0.61
N GLU A 131 2.16 7.91 1.68
CA GLU A 131 1.36 9.12 1.55
C GLU A 131 2.13 10.26 0.87
N THR A 132 3.41 10.41 1.15
CA THR A 132 4.27 11.41 0.49
C THR A 132 4.37 11.12 -1.00
N ASN A 133 4.64 9.87 -1.39
CA ASN A 133 4.74 9.44 -2.78
C ASN A 133 3.41 9.66 -3.54
N ALA A 134 2.28 9.34 -2.91
CA ALA A 134 0.96 9.56 -3.50
C ALA A 134 0.66 11.07 -3.71
N ASN A 135 0.99 11.93 -2.73
CA ASN A 135 0.85 13.38 -2.86
C ASN A 135 1.77 13.96 -3.96
N ASP A 136 3.00 13.46 -4.08
CA ASP A 136 3.94 13.88 -5.12
C ASP A 136 3.40 13.53 -6.52
N LEU A 137 2.79 12.36 -6.71
CA LEU A 137 2.16 11.98 -7.97
C LEU A 137 0.99 12.90 -8.33
N ILE A 138 0.15 13.25 -7.36
CA ILE A 138 -0.97 14.19 -7.55
C ILE A 138 -0.41 15.56 -7.97
N SER A 139 0.56 16.09 -7.23
CA SER A 139 1.19 17.37 -7.52
C SER A 139 1.82 17.40 -8.92
N LYS A 140 2.51 16.33 -9.31
CA LYS A 140 3.08 16.21 -10.66
C LYS A 140 2.00 16.14 -11.73
N MET A 141 0.90 15.43 -11.47
CA MET A 141 -0.24 15.37 -12.39
C MET A 141 -0.92 16.74 -12.54
N GLU A 142 -1.08 17.51 -11.47
CA GLU A 142 -1.60 18.88 -11.53
C GLU A 142 -0.73 19.79 -12.40
N LEU A 143 0.60 19.70 -12.24
CA LEU A 143 1.56 20.53 -12.96
C LEU A 143 1.70 20.13 -14.45
N PHE A 144 1.67 18.84 -14.73
CA PHE A 144 2.10 18.31 -16.03
C PHE A 144 1.02 17.53 -16.80
N GLY A 145 -0.09 17.17 -16.14
CA GLY A 145 -1.07 16.24 -16.70
C GLY A 145 -1.97 16.83 -17.81
N SER A 146 -2.08 18.15 -17.93
CA SER A 146 -2.96 18.81 -18.90
C SER A 146 -2.33 18.98 -20.30
N ASP A 147 -1.00 19.00 -20.39
CA ASP A 147 -0.27 19.11 -21.66
C ASP A 147 0.23 17.73 -22.11
N PRO A 148 -0.10 17.26 -23.32
CA PRO A 148 0.28 15.91 -23.78
C PRO A 148 1.78 15.65 -23.79
N LYS A 149 2.62 16.66 -24.09
CA LYS A 149 4.07 16.51 -24.09
C LYS A 149 4.62 16.38 -22.67
N SER A 150 4.12 17.19 -21.75
CA SER A 150 4.52 17.15 -20.34
C SER A 150 4.05 15.85 -19.67
N LEU A 151 2.83 15.39 -19.98
CA LEU A 151 2.33 14.10 -19.52
C LEU A 151 3.19 12.93 -20.04
N TYR A 152 3.60 12.99 -21.31
CA TYR A 152 4.52 11.99 -21.86
C TYR A 152 5.86 11.96 -21.11
N MET A 153 6.43 13.12 -20.79
CA MET A 153 7.69 13.21 -20.02
C MET A 153 7.53 12.65 -18.59
N LEU A 154 6.43 12.99 -17.91
CA LEU A 154 6.12 12.42 -16.59
C LEU A 154 5.96 10.90 -16.66
N ASN A 155 5.26 10.40 -17.67
CA ASN A 155 5.11 8.97 -17.89
C ASN A 155 6.46 8.27 -18.11
N GLN A 156 7.42 8.89 -18.81
CA GLN A 156 8.78 8.35 -18.96
C GLN A 156 9.55 8.36 -17.65
N GLU A 157 9.39 9.38 -16.81
CA GLU A 157 10.00 9.44 -15.48
C GLU A 157 9.51 8.26 -14.62
N LEU A 158 8.20 8.03 -14.58
CA LEU A 158 7.59 6.96 -13.77
C LEU A 158 7.94 5.55 -14.27
N ALA A 159 8.24 5.39 -15.55
CA ALA A 159 8.69 4.12 -16.11
C ALA A 159 10.05 3.67 -15.56
N ALA A 160 10.82 4.57 -14.96
CA ALA A 160 12.14 4.26 -14.39
C ALA A 160 12.05 3.63 -12.98
N ARG A 161 10.88 3.63 -12.33
CA ARG A 161 10.71 3.00 -11.00
C ARG A 161 11.02 1.51 -11.09
N VAL A 162 11.86 1.03 -10.17
CA VAL A 162 12.20 -0.40 -10.03
C VAL A 162 11.74 -0.87 -8.65
N TYR A 163 11.25 -2.09 -8.60
CA TYR A 163 10.91 -2.73 -7.34
C TYR A 163 12.14 -2.89 -6.44
N THR A 164 11.95 -2.63 -5.16
CA THR A 164 12.93 -2.89 -4.10
C THR A 164 12.24 -3.63 -2.96
N ALA A 165 12.83 -4.73 -2.51
CA ALA A 165 12.27 -5.49 -1.39
C ALA A 165 12.26 -4.65 -0.10
N PRO A 166 11.27 -4.86 0.80
CA PRO A 166 11.22 -4.19 2.09
C PRO A 166 12.51 -4.35 2.89
N SER A 167 12.91 -3.29 3.58
CA SER A 167 14.12 -3.29 4.43
C SER A 167 13.92 -3.99 5.77
N LEU A 168 12.67 -4.28 6.16
CA LEU A 168 12.34 -4.98 7.41
C LEU A 168 12.70 -6.46 7.28
N VAL A 169 13.53 -6.95 8.20
CA VAL A 169 13.91 -8.36 8.33
C VAL A 169 13.33 -8.90 9.63
N LEU A 170 12.60 -10.03 9.57
CA LEU A 170 11.91 -10.70 10.68
C LEU A 170 12.70 -11.93 11.21
#